data_8bbf319e85a5e80f1c3378c94a50bfba
#
_entry.id   8bbf319e85a5e80f1c3378c94a50bfba
#
_cell.length_a   1.000
_cell.length_b   1.000
_cell.length_c   1.000
_cell.angle_alpha   90.00
_cell.angle_beta   90.00
_cell.angle_gamma   90.00
#
_symmetry.space_group_name_H-M   'P 1'
#
loop_
_entity.id
_entity.type
_entity.pdbx_description
1 polymer ?
#
loop_
_entity_poly.entity_id
_entity_poly.type
_entity_poly.pdbx_seq_one_letter_code
_entity_poly.pdbx_strand_id
1 'polypeptide(L)'
;MKKITLILAFIGMITLESCSTNNDNVDNDTISEVFEYTNVDFLPNDYSVVLTYPHSILNSDMVLVYRLSGSFQGEDVWKPLPETYYFDDGTLDLRYDFDFTRFDSEVHLEGFDLAGVSDAYKSNQIFRVVIVPGYFGNKNKMDFNDYKAVVKALHIDESKIIRVQ
;
A
#
# COMPACT_ATOMS: atom_id res chain seq x y z
N MET A 1 -55.80 5.08 43.43
CA MET A 1 -55.51 5.23 42.01
C MET A 1 -54.33 6.19 41.73
N LYS A 2 -54.07 7.24 42.54
CA LYS A 2 -52.97 8.19 42.30
C LYS A 2 -51.55 7.63 42.52
N LYS A 3 -51.38 6.54 43.29
CA LYS A 3 -50.05 5.96 43.60
C LYS A 3 -49.55 4.99 42.52
N ILE A 4 -50.43 4.39 41.73
CA ILE A 4 -50.06 3.46 40.65
C ILE A 4 -49.54 4.24 39.43
N THR A 5 -50.09 5.42 39.17
CA THR A 5 -49.65 6.26 38.02
C THR A 5 -48.23 6.79 38.20
N LEU A 6 -47.79 6.99 39.45
CA LEU A 6 -46.46 7.50 39.76
C LEU A 6 -45.38 6.41 39.59
N ILE A 7 -45.71 5.14 39.84
CA ILE A 7 -44.83 4.00 39.66
C ILE A 7 -44.60 3.69 38.16
N LEU A 8 -45.63 3.85 37.34
CA LEU A 8 -45.52 3.68 35.88
C LEU A 8 -44.68 4.76 35.20
N ALA A 9 -44.69 5.99 35.75
CA ALA A 9 -43.83 7.08 35.24
C ALA A 9 -42.35 6.87 35.59
N PHE A 10 -42.04 6.15 36.68
CA PHE A 10 -40.65 5.88 37.08
C PHE A 10 -40.03 4.73 36.29
N ILE A 11 -40.82 3.75 35.80
CA ILE A 11 -40.37 2.63 35.01
C ILE A 11 -40.03 3.07 33.55
N GLY A 12 -40.68 4.14 33.07
CA GLY A 12 -40.43 4.70 31.73
C GLY A 12 -39.11 5.46 31.56
N MET A 13 -38.41 5.81 32.65
CA MET A 13 -37.15 6.57 32.57
C MET A 13 -35.86 5.73 32.60
N ILE A 14 -35.98 4.41 32.76
CA ILE A 14 -34.79 3.56 32.90
C ILE A 14 -34.34 2.91 31.57
N THR A 15 -35.04 3.13 30.45
CA THR A 15 -34.75 2.49 29.18
C THR A 15 -34.09 3.36 28.12
N LEU A 16 -33.47 4.49 28.52
CA LEU A 16 -32.68 5.33 27.62
C LEU A 16 -31.18 5.30 27.98
N GLU A 17 -30.68 4.18 28.44
CA GLU A 17 -29.25 3.93 28.24
C GLU A 17 -29.07 3.49 26.80
N SER A 18 -29.01 4.48 25.90
CA SER A 18 -28.37 4.35 24.61
C SER A 18 -26.92 3.98 24.91
N CYS A 19 -26.53 2.74 24.70
CA CYS A 19 -25.14 2.35 24.56
C CYS A 19 -24.54 3.17 23.42
N SER A 20 -23.91 4.31 23.76
CA SER A 20 -22.84 4.81 22.92
C SER A 20 -21.64 3.91 23.19
N THR A 21 -21.57 2.79 22.53
CA THR A 21 -20.29 2.17 22.26
C THR A 21 -19.52 3.18 21.40
N ASN A 22 -18.75 4.02 22.05
CA ASN A 22 -17.61 4.65 21.41
C ASN A 22 -16.62 3.53 21.10
N ASN A 23 -16.93 2.74 20.08
CA ASN A 23 -15.89 2.13 19.28
C ASN A 23 -15.34 3.32 18.49
N ASP A 24 -14.29 3.93 19.01
CA ASP A 24 -13.28 4.58 18.20
C ASP A 24 -12.61 3.47 17.37
N ASN A 25 -13.39 2.85 16.49
CA ASN A 25 -12.88 2.21 15.31
C ASN A 25 -12.37 3.39 14.49
N VAL A 26 -11.08 3.68 14.63
CA VAL A 26 -10.34 4.41 13.60
C VAL A 26 -10.73 3.67 12.34
N ASP A 27 -11.46 4.37 11.47
CA ASP A 27 -11.90 3.81 10.20
C ASP A 27 -10.63 3.69 9.33
N ASN A 28 -9.92 2.57 9.48
CA ASN A 28 -8.71 2.28 8.75
C ASN A 28 -8.97 2.16 7.23
N ASP A 29 -10.24 2.13 6.82
CA ASP A 29 -10.67 2.08 5.42
C ASP A 29 -10.40 3.40 4.66
N THR A 30 -10.02 4.46 5.35
CA THR A 30 -9.73 5.78 4.74
C THR A 30 -8.29 6.24 4.89
N ILE A 31 -7.45 5.46 5.57
CA ILE A 31 -6.05 5.82 5.83
C ILE A 31 -5.15 5.04 4.87
N SER A 32 -4.41 5.78 4.04
CA SER A 32 -3.38 5.19 3.19
C SER A 32 -2.15 4.85 4.02
N GLU A 33 -1.58 3.68 3.76
CA GLU A 33 -0.37 3.21 4.41
C GLU A 33 0.75 3.02 3.39
N VAL A 34 2.00 3.15 3.85
CA VAL A 34 3.18 2.88 3.02
C VAL A 34 4.11 1.94 3.76
N PHE A 35 4.44 0.84 3.11
CA PHE A 35 5.43 -0.14 3.57
C PHE A 35 6.68 -0.01 2.73
N GLU A 36 7.84 0.18 3.37
CA GLU A 36 9.13 0.27 2.68
C GLU A 36 9.94 -1.00 2.98
N TYR A 37 10.38 -1.65 1.92
CA TYR A 37 11.20 -2.86 1.93
C TYR A 37 12.58 -2.51 1.40
N THR A 38 13.61 -2.85 2.16
CA THR A 38 15.01 -2.59 1.79
C THR A 38 15.78 -3.91 1.67
N ASN A 39 16.92 -3.88 0.97
CA ASN A 39 17.77 -5.06 0.75
C ASN A 39 17.00 -6.21 0.06
N VAL A 40 16.15 -5.88 -0.90
CA VAL A 40 15.40 -6.86 -1.68
C VAL A 40 16.31 -7.42 -2.77
N ASP A 41 16.52 -8.75 -2.75
CA ASP A 41 17.39 -9.46 -3.68
C ASP A 41 16.59 -10.45 -4.53
N PHE A 42 16.70 -10.33 -5.85
CA PHE A 42 16.11 -11.26 -6.81
C PHE A 42 17.10 -12.39 -7.10
N LEU A 43 16.84 -13.56 -6.53
CA LEU A 43 17.73 -14.72 -6.64
C LEU A 43 17.47 -15.51 -7.93
N PRO A 44 18.49 -16.21 -8.46
CA PRO A 44 18.41 -16.92 -9.76
C PRO A 44 17.43 -18.10 -9.82
N ASN A 45 16.81 -18.49 -8.70
CA ASN A 45 15.86 -19.62 -8.67
C ASN A 45 14.54 -19.29 -9.39
N ASP A 46 14.01 -18.06 -9.22
CA ASP A 46 12.72 -17.63 -9.76
C ASP A 46 12.68 -16.12 -10.11
N TYR A 47 13.69 -15.36 -9.67
CA TYR A 47 13.74 -13.90 -9.82
C TYR A 47 12.48 -13.19 -9.31
N SER A 48 11.94 -13.69 -8.21
CA SER A 48 10.71 -13.20 -7.58
C SER A 48 10.95 -12.97 -6.09
N VAL A 49 10.26 -12.00 -5.50
CA VAL A 49 10.33 -11.69 -4.07
C VAL A 49 8.95 -11.32 -3.56
N VAL A 50 8.55 -11.97 -2.46
CA VAL A 50 7.29 -11.67 -1.77
C VAL A 50 7.51 -10.58 -0.72
N LEU A 51 6.81 -9.48 -0.87
CA LEU A 51 6.77 -8.34 0.05
C LEU A 51 5.55 -8.50 0.98
N THR A 52 5.72 -9.24 2.07
CA THR A 52 4.63 -9.53 3.01
C THR A 52 4.23 -8.29 3.79
N TYR A 53 2.93 -8.00 3.87
CA TYR A 53 2.43 -6.85 4.62
C TYR A 53 2.44 -7.10 6.13
N PRO A 54 2.62 -6.07 6.95
CA PRO A 54 2.54 -6.20 8.42
C PRO A 54 1.18 -6.69 8.92
N HIS A 55 0.12 -6.45 8.15
CA HIS A 55 -1.25 -6.91 8.39
C HIS A 55 -2.00 -7.04 7.06
N SER A 56 -3.14 -7.74 7.06
CA SER A 56 -3.96 -7.88 5.85
C SER A 56 -4.67 -6.57 5.50
N ILE A 57 -4.69 -6.24 4.21
CA ILE A 57 -5.45 -5.12 3.65
C ILE A 57 -6.90 -5.52 3.35
N LEU A 58 -7.76 -4.55 3.03
CA LEU A 58 -9.15 -4.81 2.67
C LEU A 58 -9.28 -5.26 1.20
N ASN A 59 -10.35 -5.97 0.88
CA ASN A 59 -10.62 -6.40 -0.50
C ASN A 59 -10.91 -5.23 -1.46
N SER A 60 -11.27 -4.07 -0.91
CA SER A 60 -11.54 -2.84 -1.66
C SER A 60 -10.30 -2.03 -1.99
N ASP A 61 -9.18 -2.32 -1.32
CA ASP A 61 -7.97 -1.53 -1.43
C ASP A 61 -7.24 -1.83 -2.76
N MET A 62 -6.59 -0.79 -3.28
CA MET A 62 -5.66 -0.89 -4.39
C MET A 62 -4.22 -0.87 -3.87
N VAL A 63 -3.34 -1.51 -4.59
CA VAL A 63 -1.91 -1.54 -4.27
C VAL A 63 -1.14 -0.86 -5.39
N LEU A 64 -0.23 0.04 -5.01
CA LEU A 64 0.75 0.63 -5.92
C LEU A 64 2.13 0.25 -5.41
N VAL A 65 3.01 -0.17 -6.32
CA VAL A 65 4.39 -0.51 -5.98
C VAL A 65 5.33 0.44 -6.71
N TYR A 66 6.28 1.02 -5.96
CA TYR A 66 7.31 1.89 -6.50
C TYR A 66 8.68 1.32 -6.16
N ARG A 67 9.61 1.39 -7.12
CA ARG A 67 11.01 1.05 -6.92
C ARG A 67 11.85 2.31 -6.82
N LEU A 68 12.80 2.36 -5.90
CA LEU A 68 13.81 3.39 -5.84
C LEU A 68 14.82 3.18 -6.99
N SER A 69 14.78 4.05 -8.00
CA SER A 69 15.66 3.93 -9.17
C SER A 69 16.97 4.71 -9.03
N GLY A 70 17.10 5.52 -8.00
CA GLY A 70 18.28 6.34 -7.73
C GLY A 70 17.92 7.67 -7.07
N SER A 71 18.79 8.67 -7.21
CA SER A 71 18.55 10.02 -6.69
C SER A 71 18.88 11.08 -7.75
N PHE A 72 18.16 12.19 -7.70
CA PHE A 72 18.41 13.36 -8.53
C PHE A 72 18.34 14.62 -7.68
N GLN A 73 19.41 15.42 -7.70
CA GLN A 73 19.52 16.65 -6.89
C GLN A 73 19.31 16.46 -5.37
N GLY A 74 19.66 15.26 -4.86
CA GLY A 74 19.48 14.92 -3.45
C GLY A 74 18.09 14.37 -3.08
N GLU A 75 17.19 14.24 -4.05
CA GLU A 75 15.86 13.67 -3.87
C GLU A 75 15.79 12.24 -4.43
N ASP A 76 15.09 11.39 -3.75
CA ASP A 76 14.81 10.01 -4.21
C ASP A 76 13.94 10.02 -5.46
N VAL A 77 14.31 9.16 -6.43
CA VAL A 77 13.56 8.96 -7.67
C VAL A 77 12.83 7.63 -7.61
N TRP A 78 11.53 7.70 -7.35
CA TRP A 78 10.64 6.56 -7.28
C TRP A 78 9.97 6.32 -8.64
N LYS A 79 10.05 5.11 -9.15
CA LYS A 79 9.39 4.68 -10.40
C LYS A 79 8.29 3.68 -10.10
N PRO A 80 7.08 3.89 -10.65
CA PRO A 80 5.98 2.94 -10.50
C PRO A 80 6.25 1.65 -11.24
N LEU A 81 5.76 0.52 -10.71
CA LEU A 81 5.69 -0.72 -11.44
C LEU A 81 4.38 -0.81 -12.25
N PRO A 82 4.38 -1.48 -13.41
CA PRO A 82 5.51 -2.16 -14.04
C PRO A 82 6.55 -1.18 -14.63
N GLU A 83 7.84 -1.42 -14.38
CA GLU A 83 8.94 -0.66 -14.95
C GLU A 83 9.67 -1.51 -15.98
N THR A 84 9.81 -1.01 -17.22
CA THR A 84 10.31 -1.79 -18.36
C THR A 84 11.53 -1.12 -19.00
N TYR A 85 12.52 -1.92 -19.31
CA TYR A 85 13.72 -1.56 -20.05
C TYR A 85 13.77 -2.33 -21.36
N TYR A 86 14.24 -1.67 -22.41
CA TYR A 86 14.34 -2.25 -23.75
C TYR A 86 15.75 -2.10 -24.28
N PHE A 87 16.18 -3.05 -25.11
CA PHE A 87 17.35 -2.89 -25.96
C PHE A 87 17.10 -1.84 -27.06
N ASP A 88 18.17 -1.38 -27.72
CA ASP A 88 18.08 -0.40 -28.79
C ASP A 88 17.22 -0.87 -29.98
N ASP A 89 17.11 -2.18 -30.20
CA ASP A 89 16.27 -2.78 -31.23
C ASP A 89 14.78 -2.89 -30.83
N GLY A 90 14.42 -2.47 -29.62
CA GLY A 90 13.06 -2.49 -29.09
C GLY A 90 12.63 -3.82 -28.47
N THR A 91 13.53 -4.81 -28.37
CA THR A 91 13.24 -6.05 -27.63
C THR A 91 13.30 -5.82 -26.13
N LEU A 92 12.53 -6.60 -25.36
CA LEU A 92 12.51 -6.54 -23.90
C LEU A 92 13.88 -6.96 -23.35
N ASP A 93 14.53 -6.06 -22.61
CA ASP A 93 15.72 -6.37 -21.81
C ASP A 93 15.33 -6.88 -20.43
N LEU A 94 14.62 -6.04 -19.66
CA LEU A 94 14.22 -6.31 -18.29
C LEU A 94 12.90 -5.60 -17.97
N ARG A 95 12.04 -6.26 -17.22
CA ARG A 95 10.83 -5.65 -16.63
C ARG A 95 10.68 -6.10 -15.18
N TYR A 96 10.37 -5.14 -14.32
CA TYR A 96 9.78 -5.42 -13.02
C TYR A 96 8.28 -5.39 -13.18
N ASP A 97 7.61 -6.44 -12.74
CA ASP A 97 6.15 -6.50 -12.66
C ASP A 97 5.74 -6.96 -11.27
N PHE A 98 4.47 -6.84 -10.93
CA PHE A 98 3.98 -7.31 -9.65
C PHE A 98 2.54 -7.76 -9.72
N ASP A 99 2.18 -8.65 -8.83
CA ASP A 99 0.81 -8.92 -8.43
C ASP A 99 0.66 -8.77 -6.91
N PHE A 100 -0.57 -8.88 -6.42
CA PHE A 100 -0.80 -8.74 -4.98
C PHE A 100 -2.00 -9.57 -4.50
N THR A 101 -1.92 -9.91 -3.22
CA THR A 101 -3.05 -10.45 -2.46
C THR A 101 -3.40 -9.48 -1.32
N ARG A 102 -4.29 -9.88 -0.44
CA ARG A 102 -4.55 -9.12 0.79
C ARG A 102 -3.41 -9.16 1.80
N PHE A 103 -2.42 -10.00 1.59
CA PHE A 103 -1.37 -10.30 2.57
C PHE A 103 0.02 -9.85 2.12
N ASP A 104 0.21 -9.69 0.82
CA ASP A 104 1.51 -9.48 0.20
C ASP A 104 1.40 -8.87 -1.20
N SER A 105 2.55 -8.40 -1.70
CA SER A 105 2.81 -8.20 -3.13
C SER A 105 3.98 -9.08 -3.53
N GLU A 106 3.85 -9.79 -4.65
CA GLU A 106 4.96 -10.48 -5.27
C GLU A 106 5.51 -9.62 -6.41
N VAL A 107 6.78 -9.23 -6.29
CA VAL A 107 7.50 -8.52 -7.36
C VAL A 107 8.37 -9.53 -8.08
N HIS A 108 8.30 -9.56 -9.41
CA HIS A 108 9.07 -10.47 -10.23
C HIS A 108 9.74 -9.76 -11.39
N LEU A 109 10.88 -10.33 -11.83
CA LEU A 109 11.61 -9.88 -13.01
C LEU A 109 11.24 -10.75 -14.19
N GLU A 110 10.99 -10.09 -15.31
CA GLU A 110 10.88 -10.72 -16.62
C GLU A 110 11.97 -10.15 -17.55
N GLY A 111 12.54 -10.96 -18.41
CA GLY A 111 13.57 -10.48 -19.32
C GLY A 111 14.15 -11.56 -20.21
N PHE A 112 14.96 -11.13 -21.19
CA PHE A 112 15.58 -12.01 -22.16
C PHE A 112 16.67 -12.88 -21.53
N ASP A 113 17.54 -12.29 -20.71
CA ASP A 113 18.64 -12.97 -20.02
C ASP A 113 18.82 -12.41 -18.61
N LEU A 114 17.97 -12.83 -17.69
CA LEU A 114 18.01 -12.35 -16.29
C LEU A 114 19.31 -12.72 -15.58
N ALA A 115 19.99 -13.79 -15.98
CA ALA A 115 21.28 -14.15 -15.43
C ALA A 115 22.36 -13.12 -15.79
N GLY A 116 22.32 -12.61 -17.02
CA GLY A 116 23.24 -11.60 -17.54
C GLY A 116 22.95 -10.18 -17.10
N VAL A 117 21.75 -9.90 -16.57
CA VAL A 117 21.39 -8.57 -16.04
C VAL A 117 22.30 -8.19 -14.88
N SER A 118 22.75 -6.93 -14.86
CA SER A 118 23.62 -6.41 -13.80
C SER A 118 22.99 -6.55 -12.41
N ASP A 119 23.81 -6.82 -11.39
CA ASP A 119 23.39 -6.89 -9.99
C ASP A 119 22.78 -5.58 -9.50
N ALA A 120 23.10 -4.45 -10.12
CA ALA A 120 22.46 -3.16 -9.82
C ALA A 120 20.93 -3.18 -9.99
N TYR A 121 20.38 -4.12 -10.76
CA TYR A 121 18.94 -4.32 -10.95
C TYR A 121 18.39 -5.50 -10.15
N LYS A 122 19.23 -6.35 -9.59
CA LYS A 122 18.81 -7.58 -8.90
C LYS A 122 19.04 -7.55 -7.40
N SER A 123 20.04 -6.81 -6.94
CA SER A 123 20.47 -6.83 -5.53
C SER A 123 20.24 -5.50 -4.84
N ASN A 124 19.95 -5.58 -3.53
CA ASN A 124 19.75 -4.41 -2.65
C ASN A 124 18.69 -3.43 -3.18
N GLN A 125 17.65 -3.93 -3.82
CA GLN A 125 16.56 -3.10 -4.30
C GLN A 125 15.75 -2.54 -3.13
N ILE A 126 15.11 -1.38 -3.34
CA ILE A 126 14.23 -0.77 -2.36
C ILE A 126 12.88 -0.54 -3.01
N PHE A 127 11.82 -1.01 -2.35
CA PHE A 127 10.45 -0.86 -2.82
C PHE A 127 9.59 -0.15 -1.77
N ARG A 128 8.64 0.65 -2.25
CA ARG A 128 7.51 1.15 -1.47
C ARG A 128 6.23 0.56 -1.99
N VAL A 129 5.48 -0.07 -1.10
CA VAL A 129 4.12 -0.53 -1.34
C VAL A 129 3.18 0.47 -0.71
N VAL A 130 2.33 1.11 -1.53
CA VAL A 130 1.34 2.09 -1.08
C VAL A 130 -0.03 1.43 -1.13
N ILE A 131 -0.69 1.34 0.02
CA ILE A 131 -2.07 0.87 0.13
C ILE A 131 -2.99 2.07 -0.07
N VAL A 132 -3.81 1.99 -1.09
CA VAL A 132 -4.79 3.03 -1.45
C VAL A 132 -6.18 2.54 -1.07
N PRO A 133 -6.82 3.10 -0.05
CA PRO A 133 -8.17 2.73 0.34
C PRO A 133 -9.16 2.86 -0.81
N GLY A 134 -10.06 1.91 -0.96
CA GLY A 134 -11.07 1.87 -2.03
C GLY A 134 -11.91 3.13 -2.13
N TYR A 135 -12.07 3.86 -1.03
CA TYR A 135 -12.73 5.16 -0.97
C TYR A 135 -12.09 6.21 -1.88
N PHE A 136 -10.75 6.20 -2.03
CA PHE A 136 -10.02 7.17 -2.85
C PHE A 136 -10.00 6.82 -4.34
N GLY A 137 -10.13 5.56 -4.70
CA GLY A 137 -10.05 5.10 -6.09
C GLY A 137 -11.08 5.73 -7.03
N ASN A 138 -12.20 6.20 -6.48
CA ASN A 138 -13.30 6.77 -7.27
C ASN A 138 -13.40 8.31 -7.25
N LYS A 139 -12.61 9.00 -6.43
CA LYS A 139 -12.84 10.44 -6.16
C LYS A 139 -11.82 11.39 -6.77
N ASN A 140 -10.61 10.93 -7.06
CA ASN A 140 -9.54 11.80 -7.54
C ASN A 140 -8.93 11.30 -8.85
N LYS A 141 -8.76 12.22 -9.82
CA LYS A 141 -7.87 11.99 -10.97
C LYS A 141 -6.42 12.09 -10.45
N MET A 142 -5.95 11.01 -9.83
CA MET A 142 -4.59 10.89 -9.29
C MET A 142 -3.68 10.33 -10.39
N ASP A 143 -2.52 10.94 -10.57
CA ASP A 143 -1.49 10.35 -11.42
C ASP A 143 -0.70 9.31 -10.61
N PHE A 144 -1.01 8.05 -10.82
CA PHE A 144 -0.34 6.94 -10.15
C PHE A 144 1.12 6.73 -10.59
N ASN A 145 1.54 7.38 -11.69
CA ASN A 145 2.93 7.32 -12.15
C ASN A 145 3.85 8.28 -11.39
N ASP A 146 3.29 9.25 -10.68
CA ASP A 146 4.05 10.21 -9.89
C ASP A 146 3.86 9.94 -8.39
N TYR A 147 4.88 9.36 -7.75
CA TYR A 147 4.86 9.06 -6.32
C TYR A 147 4.56 10.29 -5.46
N LYS A 148 5.15 11.46 -5.78
CA LYS A 148 4.89 12.70 -5.03
C LYS A 148 3.45 13.18 -5.18
N ALA A 149 2.85 12.99 -6.36
CA ALA A 149 1.44 13.28 -6.58
C ALA A 149 0.55 12.36 -5.74
N VAL A 150 0.89 11.07 -5.64
CA VAL A 150 0.18 10.09 -4.81
C VAL A 150 0.29 10.45 -3.32
N VAL A 151 1.49 10.71 -2.81
CA VAL A 151 1.73 11.14 -1.42
C VAL A 151 0.88 12.35 -1.07
N LYS A 152 0.86 13.35 -1.95
CA LYS A 152 0.07 14.57 -1.75
C LYS A 152 -1.44 14.31 -1.77
N ALA A 153 -1.91 13.53 -2.73
CA ALA A 153 -3.35 13.27 -2.92
C ALA A 153 -3.94 12.40 -1.80
N LEU A 154 -3.15 11.47 -1.28
CA LEU A 154 -3.54 10.56 -0.19
C LEU A 154 -3.19 11.11 1.20
N HIS A 155 -2.60 12.31 1.28
CA HIS A 155 -2.15 12.92 2.53
C HIS A 155 -1.20 12.01 3.34
N ILE A 156 -0.34 11.27 2.66
CA ILE A 156 0.62 10.37 3.28
C ILE A 156 1.65 11.17 4.06
N ASP A 157 1.81 10.83 5.32
CA ASP A 157 2.90 11.34 6.17
C ASP A 157 4.11 10.41 6.04
N GLU A 158 5.08 10.81 5.23
CA GLU A 158 6.28 9.99 4.97
C GLU A 158 7.13 9.71 6.22
N SER A 159 6.95 10.47 7.32
CA SER A 159 7.61 10.17 8.59
C SER A 159 7.05 8.92 9.28
N LYS A 160 5.88 8.45 8.84
CA LYS A 160 5.18 7.26 9.36
C LYS A 160 5.29 6.04 8.45
N ILE A 161 6.15 6.08 7.43
CA ILE A 161 6.42 4.91 6.59
C ILE A 161 6.90 3.76 7.46
N ILE A 162 6.23 2.61 7.31
CA ILE A 162 6.56 1.38 8.04
C ILE A 162 7.67 0.66 7.29
N ARG A 163 8.85 0.57 7.92
CA ARG A 163 9.97 -0.20 7.37
C ARG A 163 9.85 -1.65 7.77
N VAL A 164 9.75 -2.50 6.76
CA VAL A 164 9.66 -3.96 6.90
C VAL A 164 11.05 -4.55 6.62
N GLN A 165 11.51 -5.40 7.54
CA GLN A 165 12.82 -6.08 7.45
C GLN A 165 12.64 -7.52 6.99
#